data_06862ba60cdec31dbdb4b0fd73281169
#
_entry.id   06862ba60cdec31dbdb4b0fd73281169
#
_cell.length_a   1.000
_cell.length_b   1.000
_cell.length_c   1.000
_cell.angle_alpha   90.00
_cell.angle_beta   90.00
_cell.angle_gamma   90.00
#
_symmetry.space_group_name_H-M   'P 1'
#
loop_
_entity.id
_entity.type
_entity.pdbx_description
1 polymer ?
#
loop_
_entity_poly.entity_id
_entity_poly.type
_entity_poly.pdbx_seq_one_letter_code
_entity_poly.pdbx_strand_id
1 'polypeptide(L)'
;MIKNNIFTFDTPSSTGIHWFTKTIGIFLSSTNVGIIAVDSPTENNRKDIYLIDSGPDKNMANRIFDSLKKEFSDFSIKAVIDTHSHADHCGANSELVRLSGCKIYSTLKEKSGIECPENQSAIAYGGYPLPEYLTSYYLAEPSILDKVIKSDEEFIFNNDTTVKCIALPGHYYEMIGVLCSSKENGKTTSVFFTSDGIFTRGMLAKYWIPFLFNVGQFKESLNKIKSTKADFYVPSHGDIYTETSALYELNMISVLQNEDTILQCLKEKPATFEDILKYIADINEIPMRLSQFMLVGSTIRSYISYLYSIEKISWVFKENKMYWRIKKEKPLGNTE
;
A
#
# COMPACT_ATOMS: atom_id res chain seq x y z
N MET A 1 26.61 -7.36 7.61
CA MET A 1 26.10 -6.00 7.90
C MET A 1 25.31 -5.57 6.67
N ILE A 2 23.97 -5.45 6.80
CA ILE A 2 23.13 -4.91 5.75
C ILE A 2 23.47 -3.43 5.67
N LYS A 3 24.05 -2.97 4.55
CA LYS A 3 24.21 -1.55 4.30
C LYS A 3 22.80 -0.95 4.26
N ASN A 4 22.51 -0.02 5.15
CA ASN A 4 21.27 0.74 5.11
C ASN A 4 21.36 1.70 3.91
N ASN A 5 20.79 1.32 2.77
CA ASN A 5 20.69 2.19 1.60
C ASN A 5 19.54 3.20 1.78
N ILE A 6 19.45 3.75 2.98
CA ILE A 6 18.49 4.80 3.33
C ILE A 6 19.01 6.12 2.77
N PHE A 7 18.14 6.83 2.09
CA PHE A 7 18.40 8.18 1.60
C PHE A 7 17.79 9.21 2.57
N THR A 8 18.53 10.26 2.83
CA THR A 8 18.06 11.42 3.60
C THR A 8 18.39 12.70 2.84
N PHE A 9 17.49 13.67 2.91
CA PHE A 9 17.76 15.00 2.35
C PHE A 9 18.75 15.75 3.23
N ASP A 10 19.75 16.40 2.62
CA ASP A 10 20.84 17.09 3.32
C ASP A 10 20.38 18.32 4.12
N THR A 11 19.26 18.92 3.70
CA THR A 11 18.71 20.13 4.33
C THR A 11 17.28 19.95 4.76
N PRO A 12 16.90 20.44 5.97
CA PRO A 12 15.49 20.53 6.34
C PRO A 12 14.72 21.43 5.37
N SER A 13 13.53 21.01 4.97
CA SER A 13 12.66 21.83 4.15
C SER A 13 11.93 22.88 4.99
N SER A 14 12.01 24.15 4.59
CA SER A 14 11.24 25.25 5.22
C SER A 14 9.74 25.18 4.90
N THR A 15 9.39 24.52 3.79
CA THR A 15 7.99 24.36 3.33
C THR A 15 7.38 23.03 3.76
N GLY A 16 8.20 22.06 4.17
CA GLY A 16 7.80 20.68 4.45
C GLY A 16 7.84 19.78 3.20
N ILE A 17 8.12 20.33 2.02
CA ILE A 17 8.29 19.59 0.77
C ILE A 17 9.80 19.40 0.51
N HIS A 18 10.20 18.17 0.25
CA HIS A 18 11.55 17.84 -0.17
C HIS A 18 11.55 17.45 -1.65
N TRP A 19 12.57 17.89 -2.39
CA TRP A 19 12.63 17.73 -3.83
C TRP A 19 13.74 16.77 -4.25
N PHE A 20 13.41 15.72 -5.03
CA PHE A 20 14.37 14.86 -5.73
C PHE A 20 14.88 15.53 -7.01
N THR A 21 13.99 16.24 -7.68
CA THR A 21 14.23 17.06 -8.90
C THR A 21 13.42 18.34 -8.79
N LYS A 22 13.49 19.23 -9.79
CA LYS A 22 12.63 20.42 -9.83
C LYS A 22 11.14 20.12 -9.99
N THR A 23 10.80 18.87 -10.38
CA THR A 23 9.41 18.46 -10.69
C THR A 23 8.91 17.31 -9.82
N ILE A 24 9.79 16.52 -9.21
CA ILE A 24 9.40 15.38 -8.36
C ILE A 24 9.80 15.67 -6.93
N GLY A 25 8.82 15.76 -6.06
CA GLY A 25 9.00 16.02 -4.63
C GLY A 25 8.22 15.04 -3.75
N ILE A 26 8.37 15.24 -2.45
CA ILE A 26 7.71 14.45 -1.42
C ILE A 26 7.37 15.32 -0.21
N PHE A 27 6.21 15.08 0.37
CA PHE A 27 5.82 15.56 1.69
C PHE A 27 5.95 14.40 2.66
N LEU A 28 6.97 14.46 3.53
CA LEU A 28 7.26 13.40 4.50
C LEU A 28 6.27 13.46 5.66
N SER A 29 5.61 12.34 5.93
CA SER A 29 4.65 12.20 7.02
C SER A 29 4.46 10.74 7.43
N SER A 30 3.45 10.45 8.27
CA SER A 30 3.08 9.07 8.62
C SER A 30 2.74 8.23 7.38
N THR A 31 2.14 8.85 6.37
CA THR A 31 1.99 8.32 5.02
C THR A 31 2.63 9.33 4.07
N ASN A 32 3.69 8.94 3.40
CA ASN A 32 4.43 9.79 2.48
C ASN A 32 3.56 10.17 1.28
N VAL A 33 3.49 11.46 0.95
CA VAL A 33 2.72 11.96 -0.19
C VAL A 33 3.68 12.43 -1.28
N GLY A 34 3.60 11.80 -2.47
CA GLY A 34 4.39 12.22 -3.62
C GLY A 34 3.83 13.50 -4.25
N ILE A 35 4.71 14.33 -4.80
CA ILE A 35 4.35 15.60 -5.44
C ILE A 35 5.00 15.64 -6.82
N ILE A 36 4.19 15.94 -7.83
CA ILE A 36 4.65 16.22 -9.19
C ILE A 36 4.24 17.64 -9.51
N ALA A 37 5.21 18.53 -9.73
CA ALA A 37 5.00 19.93 -10.03
C ALA A 37 5.55 20.27 -11.41
N VAL A 38 4.68 20.51 -12.38
CA VAL A 38 5.05 20.85 -13.75
C VAL A 38 4.56 22.24 -14.10
N ASP A 39 5.20 22.89 -15.08
CA ASP A 39 4.72 24.17 -15.57
C ASP A 39 3.37 24.00 -16.26
N SER A 40 2.42 24.89 -15.97
CA SER A 40 1.11 24.88 -16.61
C SER A 40 1.24 25.13 -18.10
N PRO A 41 0.64 24.31 -18.97
CA PRO A 41 0.68 24.55 -20.41
C PRO A 41 -0.20 25.70 -20.85
N THR A 42 -1.08 26.19 -20.00
CA THR A 42 -2.09 27.23 -20.35
C THR A 42 -1.88 28.54 -19.61
N GLU A 43 -1.15 28.56 -18.51
CA GLU A 43 -0.98 29.77 -17.69
C GLU A 43 0.51 29.97 -17.34
N ASN A 44 1.04 31.13 -17.75
CA ASN A 44 2.43 31.48 -17.46
C ASN A 44 2.68 31.62 -15.95
N ASN A 45 3.85 31.15 -15.49
CA ASN A 45 4.30 31.22 -14.10
C ASN A 45 3.46 30.44 -13.08
N ARG A 46 2.54 29.58 -13.56
CA ARG A 46 1.73 28.71 -12.70
C ARG A 46 2.25 27.28 -12.71
N LYS A 47 2.20 26.60 -11.56
CA LYS A 47 2.48 25.18 -11.46
C LYS A 47 1.20 24.36 -11.43
N ASP A 48 1.13 23.33 -12.26
CA ASP A 48 0.13 22.27 -12.19
C ASP A 48 0.68 21.14 -11.29
N ILE A 49 -0.03 20.85 -10.21
CA ILE A 49 0.39 19.90 -9.16
C ILE A 49 -0.45 18.64 -9.26
N TYR A 50 0.25 17.49 -9.21
CA TYR A 50 -0.37 16.18 -9.06
C TYR A 50 0.20 15.53 -7.79
N LEU A 51 -0.67 14.99 -6.97
CA LEU A 51 -0.28 14.29 -5.74
C LEU A 51 -0.34 12.78 -5.94
N ILE A 52 0.53 12.05 -5.29
CA ILE A 52 0.48 10.59 -5.17
C ILE A 52 0.11 10.30 -3.73
N ASP A 53 -1.10 9.78 -3.54
CA ASP A 53 -1.84 9.71 -2.28
C ASP A 53 -2.13 11.10 -1.68
N SER A 54 -2.99 11.15 -0.69
CA SER A 54 -3.39 12.40 -0.02
C SER A 54 -3.08 12.41 1.48
N GLY A 55 -2.87 11.22 2.07
CA GLY A 55 -2.69 11.06 3.50
C GLY A 55 -4.00 10.86 4.26
N PRO A 56 -3.94 10.79 5.63
CA PRO A 56 -4.99 10.19 6.43
C PRO A 56 -6.24 11.08 6.66
N ASP A 57 -6.14 12.39 6.57
CA ASP A 57 -7.24 13.24 7.03
C ASP A 57 -7.18 14.69 6.48
N LYS A 58 -8.20 15.46 6.80
CA LYS A 58 -8.29 16.88 6.44
C LYS A 58 -7.14 17.75 6.98
N ASN A 59 -6.52 17.38 8.10
CA ASN A 59 -5.40 18.15 8.63
C ASN A 59 -4.18 17.97 7.72
N MET A 60 -4.01 16.75 7.16
CA MET A 60 -2.97 16.50 6.16
C MET A 60 -3.23 17.31 4.89
N ALA A 61 -4.47 17.34 4.38
CA ALA A 61 -4.84 18.18 3.23
C ALA A 61 -4.45 19.65 3.43
N ASN A 62 -4.79 20.23 4.59
CA ASN A 62 -4.45 21.61 4.92
C ASN A 62 -2.92 21.82 4.98
N ARG A 63 -2.18 20.90 5.62
CA ARG A 63 -0.71 20.97 5.68
C ARG A 63 -0.06 20.92 4.29
N ILE A 64 -0.52 20.02 3.41
CA ILE A 64 -0.04 19.94 2.02
C ILE A 64 -0.35 21.25 1.30
N PHE A 65 -1.58 21.74 1.37
CA PHE A 65 -2.01 22.95 0.70
C PHE A 65 -1.23 24.19 1.18
N ASP A 66 -1.00 24.33 2.49
CA ASP A 66 -0.21 25.41 3.07
C ASP A 66 1.28 25.31 2.70
N SER A 67 1.80 24.11 2.57
CA SER A 67 3.18 23.89 2.09
C SER A 67 3.33 24.28 0.63
N LEU A 68 2.36 23.94 -0.22
CA LEU A 68 2.35 24.34 -1.63
C LEU A 68 2.24 25.87 -1.78
N LYS A 69 1.45 26.55 -0.93
CA LYS A 69 1.39 28.04 -0.91
C LYS A 69 2.70 28.70 -0.53
N LYS A 70 3.51 28.06 0.32
CA LYS A 70 4.84 28.58 0.68
C LYS A 70 5.87 28.32 -0.43
N GLU A 71 5.70 27.20 -1.15
CA GLU A 71 6.62 26.76 -2.20
C GLU A 71 6.40 27.52 -3.53
N PHE A 72 5.15 27.74 -3.91
CA PHE A 72 4.78 28.32 -5.20
C PHE A 72 3.94 29.58 -5.05
N SER A 73 4.29 30.62 -5.83
CA SER A 73 3.51 31.86 -5.88
C SER A 73 2.14 31.68 -6.53
N ASP A 74 2.04 30.76 -7.51
CA ASP A 74 0.79 30.37 -8.17
C ASP A 74 0.82 28.88 -8.53
N PHE A 75 -0.23 28.17 -8.17
CA PHE A 75 -0.37 26.74 -8.46
C PHE A 75 -1.82 26.29 -8.53
N SER A 76 -2.04 25.14 -9.16
CA SER A 76 -3.32 24.43 -9.16
C SER A 76 -3.07 22.95 -8.87
N ILE A 77 -3.72 22.38 -7.87
CA ILE A 77 -3.75 20.92 -7.70
C ILE A 77 -4.72 20.39 -8.75
N LYS A 78 -4.23 19.62 -9.71
CA LYS A 78 -5.01 19.06 -10.80
C LYS A 78 -5.65 17.73 -10.44
N ALA A 79 -4.86 16.86 -9.82
CA ALA A 79 -5.36 15.55 -9.40
C ALA A 79 -4.57 14.98 -8.23
N VAL A 80 -5.23 14.09 -7.50
CA VAL A 80 -4.64 13.10 -6.61
C VAL A 80 -4.69 11.76 -7.34
N ILE A 81 -3.58 11.04 -7.36
CA ILE A 81 -3.46 9.66 -7.84
C ILE A 81 -3.40 8.78 -6.59
N ASP A 82 -4.55 8.25 -6.16
CA ASP A 82 -4.58 7.32 -5.04
C ASP A 82 -4.02 5.97 -5.45
N THR A 83 -3.03 5.51 -4.73
CA THR A 83 -2.42 4.19 -4.98
C THR A 83 -3.36 3.06 -4.60
N HIS A 84 -4.10 3.23 -3.53
CA HIS A 84 -5.18 2.36 -3.06
C HIS A 84 -6.10 3.10 -2.07
N SER A 85 -7.19 2.47 -1.66
CA SER A 85 -8.28 3.12 -0.95
C SER A 85 -8.23 3.03 0.58
N HIS A 86 -7.12 2.61 1.20
CA HIS A 86 -7.01 2.67 2.67
C HIS A 86 -7.07 4.12 3.16
N ALA A 87 -7.68 4.29 4.35
CA ALA A 87 -8.01 5.61 4.89
C ALA A 87 -6.79 6.53 5.08
N ASP A 88 -5.63 5.97 5.37
CA ASP A 88 -4.40 6.74 5.55
C ASP A 88 -3.73 7.15 4.22
N HIS A 89 -4.25 6.70 3.09
CA HIS A 89 -3.83 7.09 1.73
C HIS A 89 -4.78 8.08 1.07
N CYS A 90 -6.08 7.83 1.17
CA CYS A 90 -7.11 8.63 0.51
C CYS A 90 -7.96 9.50 1.46
N GLY A 91 -7.65 9.52 2.76
CA GLY A 91 -8.45 10.19 3.78
C GLY A 91 -8.51 11.71 3.65
N ALA A 92 -7.54 12.33 2.99
CA ALA A 92 -7.53 13.76 2.77
C ALA A 92 -8.17 14.20 1.44
N ASN A 93 -8.62 13.27 0.59
CA ASN A 93 -9.18 13.55 -0.73
C ASN A 93 -10.32 14.56 -0.71
N SER A 94 -11.33 14.30 0.10
CA SER A 94 -12.52 15.16 0.21
C SER A 94 -12.16 16.61 0.52
N GLU A 95 -11.21 16.83 1.43
CA GLU A 95 -10.75 18.17 1.78
C GLU A 95 -9.88 18.80 0.70
N LEU A 96 -9.01 18.05 0.01
CA LEU A 96 -8.24 18.54 -1.12
C LEU A 96 -9.16 18.97 -2.28
N VAL A 97 -10.19 18.17 -2.57
CA VAL A 97 -11.23 18.55 -3.55
C VAL A 97 -11.92 19.85 -3.14
N ARG A 98 -12.30 19.98 -1.86
CA ARG A 98 -12.92 21.21 -1.34
C ARG A 98 -12.01 22.43 -1.45
N LEU A 99 -10.72 22.28 -1.21
CA LEU A 99 -9.74 23.38 -1.23
C LEU A 99 -9.33 23.82 -2.63
N SER A 100 -9.26 22.90 -3.58
CA SER A 100 -8.65 23.14 -4.88
C SER A 100 -9.51 22.78 -6.10
N GLY A 101 -10.59 22.02 -5.92
CA GLY A 101 -11.36 21.47 -7.02
C GLY A 101 -10.61 20.37 -7.79
N CYS A 102 -9.57 19.76 -7.21
CA CYS A 102 -8.79 18.72 -7.86
C CYS A 102 -9.61 17.46 -8.15
N LYS A 103 -9.12 16.66 -9.07
CA LYS A 103 -9.71 15.39 -9.48
C LYS A 103 -9.09 14.23 -8.71
N ILE A 104 -9.86 13.16 -8.50
CA ILE A 104 -9.38 11.93 -7.87
C ILE A 104 -9.26 10.84 -8.91
N TYR A 105 -8.07 10.24 -9.00
CA TYR A 105 -7.72 9.16 -9.93
C TYR A 105 -7.30 7.93 -9.13
N SER A 106 -7.80 6.77 -9.47
CA SER A 106 -7.37 5.48 -8.93
C SER A 106 -7.78 4.34 -9.85
N THR A 107 -7.50 3.10 -9.47
CA THR A 107 -7.91 1.93 -10.24
C THR A 107 -9.38 1.58 -10.00
N LEU A 108 -9.94 0.73 -10.86
CA LEU A 108 -11.38 0.44 -10.84
C LEU A 108 -11.83 -0.21 -9.53
N LYS A 109 -11.04 -1.15 -8.99
CA LYS A 109 -11.45 -1.88 -7.76
C LYS A 109 -11.31 -1.02 -6.51
N GLU A 110 -10.41 -0.03 -6.52
CA GLU A 110 -10.25 0.92 -5.42
C GLU A 110 -11.42 1.92 -5.33
N LYS A 111 -12.14 2.16 -6.44
CA LYS A 111 -13.32 3.02 -6.48
C LYS A 111 -14.31 2.74 -5.35
N SER A 112 -14.57 1.46 -5.07
CA SER A 112 -15.52 1.07 -4.03
C SER A 112 -15.10 1.54 -2.64
N GLY A 113 -13.81 1.48 -2.31
CA GLY A 113 -13.29 1.95 -1.02
C GLY A 113 -13.20 3.47 -0.92
N ILE A 114 -12.99 4.17 -2.05
CA ILE A 114 -12.92 5.64 -2.11
C ILE A 114 -14.33 6.26 -2.02
N GLU A 115 -15.31 5.73 -2.74
CA GLU A 115 -16.67 6.29 -2.79
C GLU A 115 -17.59 5.78 -1.66
N CYS A 116 -17.33 4.57 -1.15
CA CYS A 116 -18.09 3.94 -0.07
C CYS A 116 -17.13 3.30 0.94
N PRO A 117 -16.42 4.09 1.78
CA PRO A 117 -15.35 3.60 2.64
C PRO A 117 -15.73 2.51 3.62
N GLU A 118 -17.01 2.44 4.06
CA GLU A 118 -17.52 1.37 4.92
C GLU A 118 -17.37 -0.03 4.33
N ASN A 119 -17.27 -0.14 3.00
CA ASN A 119 -17.01 -1.41 2.33
C ASN A 119 -15.67 -2.03 2.74
N GLN A 120 -14.67 -1.22 3.10
CA GLN A 120 -13.37 -1.73 3.57
C GLN A 120 -13.51 -2.48 4.90
N SER A 121 -14.20 -1.88 5.86
CA SER A 121 -14.46 -2.52 7.15
C SER A 121 -15.36 -3.75 7.00
N ALA A 122 -16.38 -3.68 6.13
CA ALA A 122 -17.26 -4.82 5.85
C ALA A 122 -16.48 -6.00 5.23
N ILE A 123 -15.57 -5.74 4.31
CA ILE A 123 -14.72 -6.75 3.67
C ILE A 123 -13.75 -7.37 4.69
N ALA A 124 -13.07 -6.55 5.48
CA ALA A 124 -12.11 -7.04 6.47
C ALA A 124 -12.78 -7.83 7.60
N TYR A 125 -13.99 -7.45 7.98
CA TYR A 125 -14.79 -8.10 9.01
C TYR A 125 -15.53 -9.35 8.49
N GLY A 126 -15.97 -9.35 7.24
CA GLY A 126 -16.71 -10.45 6.62
C GLY A 126 -18.24 -10.41 6.87
N GLY A 127 -18.81 -9.21 7.05
CA GLY A 127 -20.22 -8.95 7.30
C GLY A 127 -20.43 -7.46 7.61
N TYR A 128 -21.63 -7.06 8.07
CA TYR A 128 -21.83 -5.69 8.54
C TYR A 128 -20.96 -5.45 9.78
N PRO A 129 -20.04 -4.46 9.74
CA PRO A 129 -19.01 -4.32 10.78
C PRO A 129 -19.58 -3.76 12.10
N LEU A 130 -18.87 -4.04 13.19
CA LEU A 130 -19.15 -3.44 14.48
C LEU A 130 -18.93 -1.91 14.43
N PRO A 131 -19.65 -1.11 15.26
CA PRO A 131 -19.48 0.35 15.31
C PRO A 131 -18.02 0.78 15.52
N GLU A 132 -17.24 0.02 16.27
CA GLU A 132 -15.82 0.29 16.54
C GLU A 132 -14.93 0.18 15.30
N TYR A 133 -15.41 -0.49 14.24
CA TYR A 133 -14.74 -0.58 12.94
C TYR A 133 -15.21 0.49 11.95
N LEU A 134 -16.18 1.33 12.34
CA LEU A 134 -16.74 2.43 11.55
C LEU A 134 -16.21 3.80 12.05
N THR A 135 -14.93 3.87 12.35
CA THR A 135 -14.26 5.10 12.81
C THR A 135 -13.33 5.66 11.76
N SER A 136 -12.92 6.90 11.89
CA SER A 136 -11.96 7.56 10.99
C SER A 136 -10.58 6.89 10.92
N TYR A 137 -10.28 5.96 11.79
CA TYR A 137 -9.08 5.13 11.70
C TYR A 137 -9.15 4.15 10.54
N TYR A 138 -10.35 3.65 10.22
CA TYR A 138 -10.57 2.67 9.14
C TYR A 138 -11.22 3.28 7.92
N LEU A 139 -11.94 4.39 8.07
CA LEU A 139 -12.77 4.99 7.03
C LEU A 139 -12.27 6.37 6.67
N ALA A 140 -11.97 6.56 5.39
CA ALA A 140 -11.79 7.88 4.81
C ALA A 140 -13.13 8.64 4.73
N GLU A 141 -13.09 9.97 4.63
CA GLU A 141 -14.23 10.73 4.15
C GLU A 141 -14.48 10.39 2.68
N PRO A 142 -15.72 10.06 2.26
CA PRO A 142 -16.01 9.69 0.89
C PRO A 142 -15.57 10.76 -0.11
N SER A 143 -15.04 10.35 -1.23
CA SER A 143 -14.73 11.22 -2.37
C SER A 143 -15.12 10.53 -3.67
N ILE A 144 -15.35 11.31 -4.74
CA ILE A 144 -15.77 10.77 -6.02
C ILE A 144 -14.54 10.48 -6.87
N LEU A 145 -14.48 9.28 -7.45
CA LEU A 145 -13.44 8.92 -8.41
C LEU A 145 -13.77 9.52 -9.77
N ASP A 146 -12.98 10.52 -10.21
CA ASP A 146 -13.16 11.19 -11.50
C ASP A 146 -12.59 10.40 -12.68
N LYS A 147 -11.50 9.65 -12.47
CA LYS A 147 -10.83 8.88 -13.52
C LYS A 147 -10.38 7.52 -13.03
N VAL A 148 -10.73 6.48 -13.77
CA VAL A 148 -10.17 5.13 -13.58
C VAL A 148 -8.84 5.04 -14.31
N ILE A 149 -7.77 4.72 -13.56
CA ILE A 149 -6.44 4.44 -14.07
C ILE A 149 -6.34 2.94 -14.40
N LYS A 150 -5.71 2.63 -15.52
CA LYS A 150 -5.36 1.24 -15.88
C LYS A 150 -3.94 0.92 -15.41
N SER A 151 -3.69 -0.35 -15.10
CA SER A 151 -2.34 -0.85 -14.91
C SER A 151 -1.47 -0.53 -16.14
N ASP A 152 -0.24 -0.11 -15.87
CA ASP A 152 0.72 0.33 -16.87
C ASP A 152 0.33 1.61 -17.65
N GLU A 153 -0.72 2.35 -17.21
CA GLU A 153 -1.03 3.67 -17.77
C GLU A 153 0.11 4.64 -17.52
N GLU A 154 0.45 5.38 -18.56
CA GLU A 154 1.51 6.38 -18.53
C GLU A 154 0.94 7.77 -18.78
N PHE A 155 1.34 8.75 -17.96
CA PHE A 155 1.04 10.16 -18.10
C PHE A 155 2.30 10.88 -18.52
N ILE A 156 2.24 11.57 -19.65
CA ILE A 156 3.30 12.44 -20.15
C ILE A 156 2.89 13.87 -19.86
N PHE A 157 3.50 14.51 -18.88
CA PHE A 157 3.17 15.88 -18.50
C PHE A 157 3.86 16.92 -19.39
N ASN A 158 5.10 16.59 -19.82
CA ASN A 158 5.88 17.37 -20.78
C ASN A 158 6.99 16.48 -21.36
N ASN A 159 7.88 17.02 -22.18
CA ASN A 159 8.98 16.25 -22.81
C ASN A 159 9.98 15.66 -21.78
N ASP A 160 9.99 16.18 -20.56
CA ASP A 160 10.99 15.84 -19.55
C ASP A 160 10.41 15.11 -18.32
N THR A 161 9.08 15.08 -18.15
CA THR A 161 8.44 14.47 -16.97
C THR A 161 7.38 13.46 -17.36
N THR A 162 7.58 12.22 -16.96
CA THR A 162 6.66 11.11 -17.18
C THR A 162 6.32 10.41 -15.87
N VAL A 163 5.12 9.83 -15.82
CA VAL A 163 4.61 9.07 -14.67
C VAL A 163 3.98 7.79 -15.18
N LYS A 164 4.45 6.65 -14.68
CA LYS A 164 3.92 5.33 -15.01
C LYS A 164 3.29 4.67 -13.79
N CYS A 165 2.02 4.26 -13.90
CA CYS A 165 1.34 3.49 -12.90
C CYS A 165 1.70 2.00 -13.04
N ILE A 166 2.23 1.39 -11.97
CA ILE A 166 2.67 -0.01 -11.98
C ILE A 166 1.75 -0.79 -11.05
N ALA A 167 1.09 -1.84 -11.57
CA ALA A 167 0.25 -2.70 -10.74
C ALA A 167 1.07 -3.40 -9.66
N LEU A 168 0.69 -3.21 -8.40
CA LEU A 168 1.27 -3.82 -7.20
C LEU A 168 0.16 -4.40 -6.29
N PRO A 169 -0.72 -5.27 -6.80
CA PRO A 169 -1.78 -5.86 -5.98
C PRO A 169 -1.20 -6.75 -4.88
N GLY A 170 -1.99 -6.98 -3.84
CA GLY A 170 -1.66 -7.94 -2.80
C GLY A 170 -1.76 -7.37 -1.40
N HIS A 171 -1.23 -6.18 -1.12
CA HIS A 171 -1.59 -5.45 0.09
C HIS A 171 -3.08 -5.10 0.06
N TYR A 172 -3.53 -4.54 -1.07
CA TYR A 172 -4.95 -4.32 -1.32
C TYR A 172 -5.33 -4.76 -2.75
N TYR A 173 -6.60 -4.54 -3.16
CA TYR A 173 -7.24 -5.14 -4.34
C TYR A 173 -6.49 -4.94 -5.65
N GLU A 174 -6.36 -3.68 -6.08
CA GLU A 174 -5.81 -3.29 -7.36
C GLU A 174 -4.82 -2.13 -7.18
N MET A 175 -4.13 -2.19 -6.03
CA MET A 175 -3.13 -1.20 -5.66
C MET A 175 -2.09 -1.01 -6.74
N ILE A 176 -1.65 0.23 -6.92
CA ILE A 176 -0.58 0.62 -7.82
C ILE A 176 0.58 1.26 -7.06
N GLY A 177 1.78 1.14 -7.62
CA GLY A 177 2.88 2.05 -7.36
C GLY A 177 3.02 3.04 -8.51
N VAL A 178 3.71 4.15 -8.28
CA VAL A 178 3.85 5.24 -9.24
C VAL A 178 5.32 5.54 -9.49
N LEU A 179 5.80 5.21 -10.70
CA LEU A 179 7.17 5.50 -11.12
C LEU A 179 7.18 6.84 -11.86
N CYS A 180 7.83 7.84 -11.25
CA CYS A 180 8.02 9.16 -11.81
C CYS A 180 9.44 9.28 -12.38
N SER A 181 9.58 9.88 -13.56
CA SER A 181 10.87 10.18 -14.17
C SER A 181 10.92 11.63 -14.61
N SER A 182 12.01 12.32 -14.29
CA SER A 182 12.25 13.70 -14.70
C SER A 182 13.65 13.86 -15.27
N LYS A 183 13.76 14.56 -16.41
CA LYS A 183 15.04 14.84 -17.07
C LYS A 183 15.44 16.28 -16.84
N GLU A 184 16.63 16.47 -16.25
CA GLU A 184 17.22 17.79 -15.99
C GLU A 184 18.66 17.79 -16.41
N ASN A 185 19.09 18.81 -17.17
CA ASN A 185 20.47 18.97 -17.64
C ASN A 185 21.06 17.68 -18.28
N GLY A 186 20.22 16.96 -19.06
CA GLY A 186 20.63 15.73 -19.73
C GLY A 186 20.64 14.46 -18.84
N LYS A 187 20.41 14.59 -17.53
CA LYS A 187 20.31 13.46 -16.60
C LYS A 187 18.84 13.15 -16.29
N THR A 188 18.45 11.89 -16.39
CA THR A 188 17.15 11.42 -15.93
C THR A 188 17.27 10.95 -14.48
N THR A 189 16.38 11.41 -13.63
CA THR A 189 16.20 10.91 -12.25
C THR A 189 14.83 10.28 -12.13
N SER A 190 14.78 9.10 -11.52
CA SER A 190 13.57 8.30 -11.35
C SER A 190 13.27 8.07 -9.87
N VAL A 191 11.99 8.26 -9.48
CA VAL A 191 11.48 8.04 -8.13
C VAL A 191 10.31 7.08 -8.22
N PHE A 192 10.43 5.94 -7.54
CA PHE A 192 9.37 4.95 -7.49
C PHE A 192 8.65 5.01 -6.14
N PHE A 193 7.48 5.60 -6.13
CA PHE A 193 6.55 5.53 -5.00
C PHE A 193 5.91 4.14 -5.00
N THR A 194 6.40 3.27 -4.12
CA THR A 194 6.04 1.84 -4.12
C THR A 194 4.74 1.56 -3.40
N SER A 195 4.13 2.57 -2.80
CA SER A 195 2.96 2.43 -1.94
C SER A 195 3.23 1.39 -0.83
N ASP A 196 2.22 0.66 -0.38
CA ASP A 196 2.32 -0.45 0.56
C ASP A 196 2.67 -1.79 -0.11
N GLY A 197 3.26 -1.71 -1.32
CA GLY A 197 3.80 -2.88 -2.02
C GLY A 197 5.06 -3.46 -1.39
N ILE A 198 5.72 -2.70 -0.50
CA ILE A 198 6.88 -3.12 0.29
C ILE A 198 6.90 -2.38 1.62
N PHE A 199 7.10 -3.10 2.72
CA PHE A 199 7.13 -2.53 4.06
C PHE A 199 8.57 -2.27 4.51
N THR A 200 8.78 -1.13 5.17
CA THR A 200 10.06 -0.80 5.79
C THR A 200 10.34 -1.68 7.02
N ARG A 201 11.60 -1.72 7.46
CA ARG A 201 11.97 -2.45 8.70
C ARG A 201 11.14 -1.98 9.91
N GLY A 202 10.90 -0.67 10.02
CA GLY A 202 10.10 -0.10 11.11
C GLY A 202 8.65 -0.59 11.10
N MET A 203 8.05 -0.70 9.91
CA MET A 203 6.71 -1.24 9.74
C MET A 203 6.65 -2.73 10.10
N LEU A 204 7.59 -3.55 9.62
CA LEU A 204 7.64 -4.97 9.94
C LEU A 204 7.92 -5.23 11.43
N ALA A 205 8.67 -4.35 12.10
CA ALA A 205 8.89 -4.44 13.54
C ALA A 205 7.65 -4.02 14.37
N LYS A 206 6.86 -3.06 13.86
CA LYS A 206 5.63 -2.59 14.51
C LYS A 206 4.45 -3.55 14.30
N TYR A 207 4.35 -4.09 13.09
CA TYR A 207 3.26 -4.97 12.69
C TYR A 207 3.85 -6.33 12.30
N TRP A 208 3.88 -7.27 13.26
CA TRP A 208 4.42 -8.62 13.08
C TRP A 208 3.75 -9.39 11.93
N ILE A 209 2.49 -9.07 11.61
CA ILE A 209 1.78 -9.53 10.43
C ILE A 209 1.10 -8.32 9.75
N PRO A 210 1.76 -7.66 8.78
CA PRO A 210 1.16 -6.57 8.04
C PRO A 210 -0.11 -7.03 7.32
N PHE A 211 -1.05 -6.10 7.14
CA PHE A 211 -2.27 -6.39 6.40
C PHE A 211 -1.95 -6.82 4.96
N LEU A 212 -2.47 -7.97 4.54
CA LEU A 212 -2.38 -8.47 3.16
C LEU A 212 -3.73 -9.02 2.73
N PHE A 213 -4.25 -8.51 1.63
CA PHE A 213 -5.49 -8.99 1.03
C PHE A 213 -5.26 -10.23 0.16
N ASN A 214 -4.12 -10.32 -0.53
CA ASN A 214 -3.73 -11.47 -1.35
C ASN A 214 -2.23 -11.74 -1.26
N VAL A 215 -1.87 -12.79 -0.54
CA VAL A 215 -0.47 -13.15 -0.25
C VAL A 215 0.31 -13.49 -1.52
N GLY A 216 -0.29 -14.24 -2.46
CA GLY A 216 0.38 -14.60 -3.71
C GLY A 216 0.71 -13.39 -4.55
N GLN A 217 -0.26 -12.50 -4.76
CA GLN A 217 -0.06 -11.25 -5.49
C GLN A 217 0.94 -10.32 -4.79
N PHE A 218 0.97 -10.27 -3.46
CA PHE A 218 1.96 -9.48 -2.73
C PHE A 218 3.40 -9.98 -3.00
N LYS A 219 3.61 -11.29 -3.02
CA LYS A 219 4.92 -11.88 -3.40
C LYS A 219 5.32 -11.52 -4.83
N GLU A 220 4.37 -11.51 -5.76
CA GLU A 220 4.61 -11.06 -7.15
C GLU A 220 4.93 -9.56 -7.21
N SER A 221 4.22 -8.75 -6.45
CA SER A 221 4.46 -7.30 -6.35
C SER A 221 5.83 -6.99 -5.76
N LEU A 222 6.28 -7.72 -4.73
CA LEU A 222 7.64 -7.62 -4.21
C LEU A 222 8.69 -7.93 -5.30
N ASN A 223 8.48 -8.98 -6.10
CA ASN A 223 9.37 -9.31 -7.22
C ASN A 223 9.39 -8.20 -8.27
N LYS A 224 8.23 -7.60 -8.57
CA LYS A 224 8.12 -6.49 -9.51
C LYS A 224 8.84 -5.24 -8.98
N ILE A 225 8.68 -4.88 -7.72
CA ILE A 225 9.41 -3.76 -7.09
C ILE A 225 10.92 -3.99 -7.18
N LYS A 226 11.40 -5.18 -6.81
CA LYS A 226 12.83 -5.55 -6.88
C LYS A 226 13.40 -5.44 -8.30
N SER A 227 12.62 -5.79 -9.33
CA SER A 227 13.05 -5.75 -10.73
C SER A 227 12.90 -4.38 -11.40
N THR A 228 12.07 -3.49 -10.86
CA THR A 228 11.87 -2.13 -11.37
C THR A 228 13.04 -1.25 -10.94
N LYS A 229 13.75 -0.69 -11.91
CA LYS A 229 14.90 0.20 -11.63
C LYS A 229 14.41 1.63 -11.40
N ALA A 230 14.87 2.22 -10.29
CA ALA A 230 14.69 3.63 -9.97
C ALA A 230 15.91 4.13 -9.18
N ASP A 231 16.14 5.44 -9.17
CA ASP A 231 17.20 6.05 -8.34
C ASP A 231 16.77 6.11 -6.87
N PHE A 232 15.46 6.29 -6.64
CA PHE A 232 14.87 6.34 -5.31
C PHE A 232 13.61 5.48 -5.24
N TYR A 233 13.43 4.79 -4.11
CA TYR A 233 12.25 4.00 -3.78
C TYR A 233 11.61 4.58 -2.53
N VAL A 234 10.34 4.92 -2.62
CA VAL A 234 9.57 5.57 -1.57
C VAL A 234 8.40 4.68 -1.15
N PRO A 235 8.56 3.87 -0.09
CA PRO A 235 7.42 3.23 0.57
C PRO A 235 6.49 4.28 1.18
N SER A 236 5.21 3.94 1.33
CA SER A 236 4.27 4.89 1.94
C SER A 236 4.62 5.22 3.38
N HIS A 237 5.24 4.30 4.10
CA HIS A 237 5.55 4.48 5.52
C HIS A 237 7.05 4.33 5.80
N GLY A 238 7.67 5.39 6.35
CA GLY A 238 9.05 5.39 6.81
C GLY A 238 10.04 5.94 5.80
N ASP A 239 11.23 5.34 5.76
CA ASP A 239 12.40 5.89 5.06
C ASP A 239 12.32 5.73 3.53
N ILE A 240 13.14 6.55 2.84
CA ILE A 240 13.39 6.49 1.40
C ILE A 240 14.64 5.63 1.17
N TYR A 241 14.67 4.87 0.09
CA TYR A 241 15.76 3.94 -0.22
C TYR A 241 16.34 4.18 -1.62
N THR A 242 17.61 3.90 -1.79
CA THR A 242 18.29 3.92 -3.11
C THR A 242 18.36 2.53 -3.74
N GLU A 243 18.00 1.49 -2.98
CA GLU A 243 17.84 0.13 -3.49
C GLU A 243 16.91 -0.69 -2.58
N THR A 244 16.31 -1.75 -3.09
CA THR A 244 15.25 -2.49 -2.38
C THR A 244 15.62 -3.92 -1.98
N SER A 245 16.83 -4.42 -2.29
CA SER A 245 17.19 -5.83 -2.08
C SER A 245 17.02 -6.27 -0.62
N ALA A 246 17.50 -5.45 0.33
CA ALA A 246 17.37 -5.77 1.75
C ALA A 246 15.92 -5.72 2.24
N LEU A 247 15.12 -4.75 1.76
CA LEU A 247 13.69 -4.68 2.08
C LEU A 247 12.92 -5.86 1.48
N TYR A 248 13.22 -6.21 0.23
CA TYR A 248 12.63 -7.37 -0.43
C TYR A 248 12.85 -8.64 0.41
N GLU A 249 14.08 -8.90 0.84
CA GLU A 249 14.41 -10.07 1.66
C GLU A 249 13.65 -10.06 2.99
N LEU A 250 13.60 -8.93 3.69
CA LEU A 250 12.86 -8.79 4.95
C LEU A 250 11.37 -9.07 4.77
N ASN A 251 10.74 -8.53 3.72
CA ASN A 251 9.33 -8.75 3.43
C ASN A 251 9.06 -10.22 3.06
N MET A 252 9.91 -10.82 2.22
CA MET A 252 9.78 -12.23 1.85
C MET A 252 9.95 -13.16 3.06
N ILE A 253 10.93 -12.88 3.93
CA ILE A 253 11.12 -13.64 5.18
C ILE A 253 9.87 -13.54 6.05
N SER A 254 9.31 -12.34 6.25
CA SER A 254 8.08 -12.14 7.02
C SER A 254 6.91 -12.95 6.47
N VAL A 255 6.70 -12.92 5.15
CA VAL A 255 5.63 -13.70 4.49
C VAL A 255 5.85 -15.21 4.69
N LEU A 256 7.06 -15.70 4.45
CA LEU A 256 7.38 -17.13 4.56
C LEU A 256 7.30 -17.63 6.02
N GLN A 257 7.69 -16.83 7.00
CA GLN A 257 7.54 -17.16 8.42
C GLN A 257 6.07 -17.30 8.81
N ASN A 258 5.19 -16.43 8.33
CA ASN A 258 3.76 -16.53 8.59
C ASN A 258 3.14 -17.78 7.92
N GLU A 259 3.55 -18.10 6.68
CA GLU A 259 3.16 -19.35 6.01
C GLU A 259 3.57 -20.57 6.84
N ASP A 260 4.85 -20.62 7.28
CA ASP A 260 5.38 -21.75 8.06
C ASP A 260 4.67 -21.88 9.42
N THR A 261 4.41 -20.77 10.11
CA THR A 261 3.69 -20.78 11.40
C THR A 261 2.30 -21.40 11.27
N ILE A 262 1.55 -21.06 10.20
CA ILE A 262 0.24 -21.68 9.92
C ILE A 262 0.40 -23.17 9.64
N LEU A 263 1.37 -23.54 8.82
CA LEU A 263 1.62 -24.96 8.51
C LEU A 263 2.04 -25.75 9.75
N GLN A 264 2.82 -25.18 10.67
CA GLN A 264 3.19 -25.81 11.94
C GLN A 264 1.96 -26.09 12.81
N CYS A 265 1.08 -25.09 12.98
CA CYS A 265 -0.21 -25.29 13.66
C CYS A 265 -0.99 -26.49 13.09
N LEU A 266 -1.06 -26.59 11.77
CA LEU A 266 -1.84 -27.63 11.08
C LEU A 266 -1.14 -29.01 11.05
N LYS A 267 0.18 -29.07 11.27
CA LYS A 267 0.92 -30.33 11.44
C LYS A 267 0.59 -31.02 12.77
N GLU A 268 0.30 -30.25 13.80
CA GLU A 268 -0.07 -30.80 15.10
C GLU A 268 -1.43 -31.49 15.04
N LYS A 269 -2.43 -30.82 14.49
CA LYS A 269 -3.81 -31.34 14.30
C LYS A 269 -4.59 -30.46 13.34
N PRO A 270 -5.70 -30.97 12.75
CA PRO A 270 -6.66 -30.09 12.06
C PRO A 270 -7.17 -28.99 13.00
N ALA A 271 -7.26 -27.75 12.50
CA ALA A 271 -7.61 -26.59 13.28
C ALA A 271 -8.67 -25.73 12.59
N THR A 272 -9.54 -25.07 13.38
CA THR A 272 -10.45 -24.05 12.88
C THR A 272 -9.69 -22.77 12.58
N PHE A 273 -10.34 -21.81 11.94
CA PHE A 273 -9.75 -20.47 11.72
C PHE A 273 -9.38 -19.82 13.06
N GLU A 274 -10.25 -19.90 14.05
CA GLU A 274 -10.05 -19.32 15.37
C GLU A 274 -8.87 -19.98 16.11
N ASP A 275 -8.70 -21.31 15.98
CA ASP A 275 -7.55 -22.02 16.53
C ASP A 275 -6.24 -21.55 15.90
N ILE A 276 -6.20 -21.36 14.59
CA ILE A 276 -5.03 -20.85 13.86
C ILE A 276 -4.71 -19.41 14.29
N LEU A 277 -5.73 -18.54 14.37
CA LEU A 277 -5.55 -17.15 14.82
C LEU A 277 -5.00 -17.12 16.25
N LYS A 278 -5.56 -17.92 17.15
CA LYS A 278 -5.06 -18.05 18.51
C LYS A 278 -3.61 -18.53 18.54
N TYR A 279 -3.28 -19.61 17.81
CA TYR A 279 -1.93 -20.19 17.77
C TYR A 279 -0.88 -19.16 17.34
N ILE A 280 -1.20 -18.37 16.28
CA ILE A 280 -0.31 -17.31 15.79
C ILE A 280 -0.16 -16.19 16.82
N ALA A 281 -1.25 -15.78 17.48
CA ALA A 281 -1.21 -14.75 18.50
C ALA A 281 -0.37 -15.17 19.71
N ASP A 282 -0.51 -16.42 20.17
CA ASP A 282 0.24 -16.98 21.29
C ASP A 282 1.75 -17.04 21.01
N ILE A 283 2.15 -17.54 19.83
CA ILE A 283 3.58 -17.64 19.44
C ILE A 283 4.26 -16.27 19.37
N ASN A 284 3.51 -15.25 18.92
CA ASN A 284 4.03 -13.89 18.79
C ASN A 284 3.77 -13.02 20.03
N GLU A 285 3.27 -13.59 21.10
CA GLU A 285 2.97 -12.91 22.38
C GLU A 285 2.06 -11.67 22.20
N ILE A 286 1.09 -11.76 21.27
CA ILE A 286 0.25 -10.62 20.91
C ILE A 286 -1.08 -10.71 21.66
N PRO A 287 -1.37 -9.75 22.53
CA PRO A 287 -2.69 -9.66 23.15
C PRO A 287 -3.72 -9.29 22.08
N MET A 288 -4.67 -10.21 21.83
CA MET A 288 -5.71 -9.98 20.84
C MET A 288 -6.63 -8.82 21.30
N ARG A 289 -6.72 -7.80 20.46
CA ARG A 289 -7.64 -6.66 20.60
C ARG A 289 -8.60 -6.65 19.42
N LEU A 290 -9.67 -5.89 19.52
CA LEU A 290 -10.70 -5.85 18.48
C LEU A 290 -10.14 -5.47 17.09
N SER A 291 -9.28 -4.46 17.02
CA SER A 291 -8.60 -4.06 15.77
C SER A 291 -7.74 -5.18 15.17
N GLN A 292 -6.98 -5.88 16.01
CA GLN A 292 -6.13 -6.99 15.58
C GLN A 292 -6.98 -8.19 15.16
N PHE A 293 -8.07 -8.48 15.87
CA PHE A 293 -8.99 -9.55 15.49
C PHE A 293 -9.53 -9.38 14.06
N MET A 294 -9.89 -8.16 13.69
CA MET A 294 -10.33 -7.85 12.33
C MET A 294 -9.18 -7.89 11.33
N LEU A 295 -8.15 -7.06 11.50
CA LEU A 295 -7.09 -6.88 10.48
C LEU A 295 -6.19 -8.10 10.35
N VAL A 296 -5.70 -8.63 11.47
CA VAL A 296 -4.87 -9.83 11.48
C VAL A 296 -5.69 -11.05 11.07
N GLY A 297 -6.93 -11.14 11.57
CA GLY A 297 -7.84 -12.22 11.19
C GLY A 297 -8.13 -12.24 9.68
N SER A 298 -8.36 -11.07 9.06
CA SER A 298 -8.51 -10.94 7.62
C SER A 298 -7.25 -11.42 6.89
N THR A 299 -6.08 -10.98 7.33
CA THR A 299 -4.78 -11.38 6.75
C THR A 299 -4.53 -12.88 6.87
N ILE A 300 -4.85 -13.50 8.02
CA ILE A 300 -4.71 -14.95 8.19
C ILE A 300 -5.64 -15.72 7.23
N ARG A 301 -6.86 -15.24 6.99
CA ARG A 301 -7.74 -15.82 5.97
C ARG A 301 -7.11 -15.75 4.57
N SER A 302 -6.42 -14.66 4.26
CA SER A 302 -5.67 -14.51 3.00
C SER A 302 -4.52 -15.50 2.89
N TYR A 303 -3.76 -15.74 3.96
CA TYR A 303 -2.73 -16.79 4.00
C TYR A 303 -3.32 -18.18 3.83
N ILE A 304 -4.43 -18.50 4.51
CA ILE A 304 -5.12 -19.78 4.37
C ILE A 304 -5.59 -19.98 2.93
N SER A 305 -6.20 -18.98 2.32
CA SER A 305 -6.63 -19.02 0.91
C SER A 305 -5.45 -19.24 -0.03
N TYR A 306 -4.33 -18.57 0.21
CA TYR A 306 -3.11 -18.76 -0.56
C TYR A 306 -2.54 -20.18 -0.41
N LEU A 307 -2.36 -20.66 0.83
CA LEU A 307 -1.85 -22.03 1.10
C LEU A 307 -2.76 -23.10 0.50
N TYR A 308 -4.07 -22.86 0.50
CA TYR A 308 -5.02 -23.75 -0.18
C TYR A 308 -4.84 -23.72 -1.71
N SER A 309 -4.67 -22.54 -2.31
CA SER A 309 -4.49 -22.39 -3.76
C SER A 309 -3.22 -23.06 -4.28
N ILE A 310 -2.17 -23.11 -3.48
CA ILE A 310 -0.91 -23.81 -3.80
C ILE A 310 -0.86 -25.26 -3.27
N GLU A 311 -2.04 -25.79 -2.93
CA GLU A 311 -2.24 -27.18 -2.54
C GLU A 311 -1.48 -27.68 -1.28
N LYS A 312 -1.04 -26.79 -0.40
CA LYS A 312 -0.39 -27.14 0.86
C LYS A 312 -1.37 -27.62 1.93
N ILE A 313 -2.58 -27.09 1.92
CA ILE A 313 -3.63 -27.41 2.90
C ILE A 313 -4.93 -27.79 2.22
N SER A 314 -5.83 -28.41 2.98
CA SER A 314 -7.19 -28.74 2.56
C SER A 314 -8.15 -28.48 3.72
N TRP A 315 -9.44 -28.44 3.43
CA TRP A 315 -10.48 -28.28 4.45
C TRP A 315 -11.32 -29.55 4.61
N VAL A 316 -12.01 -29.64 5.74
CA VAL A 316 -13.01 -30.66 6.03
C VAL A 316 -14.05 -30.09 6.98
N PHE A 317 -15.32 -30.47 6.80
CA PHE A 317 -16.36 -30.20 7.78
C PHE A 317 -16.52 -31.37 8.74
N LYS A 318 -16.56 -31.08 10.04
CA LYS A 318 -16.91 -32.04 11.09
C LYS A 318 -17.79 -31.32 12.10
N GLU A 319 -18.95 -31.90 12.44
CA GLU A 319 -19.90 -31.35 13.42
C GLU A 319 -20.25 -29.87 13.15
N ASN A 320 -20.53 -29.52 11.89
CA ASN A 320 -20.83 -28.17 11.42
C ASN A 320 -19.70 -27.13 11.63
N LYS A 321 -18.45 -27.58 11.86
CA LYS A 321 -17.28 -26.73 11.93
C LYS A 321 -16.34 -27.03 10.77
N MET A 322 -15.75 -25.96 10.20
CA MET A 322 -14.72 -26.07 9.16
C MET A 322 -13.35 -26.20 9.81
N TYR A 323 -12.62 -27.22 9.43
CA TYR A 323 -11.25 -27.45 9.87
C TYR A 323 -10.31 -27.41 8.67
N TRP A 324 -9.19 -26.76 8.84
CA TRP A 324 -8.05 -26.77 7.93
C TRP A 324 -7.07 -27.87 8.37
N ARG A 325 -6.38 -28.49 7.42
CA ARG A 325 -5.39 -29.54 7.67
C ARG A 325 -4.36 -29.55 6.56
N ILE A 326 -3.18 -30.07 6.84
CA ILE A 326 -2.16 -30.35 5.81
C ILE A 326 -2.79 -31.26 4.75
N LYS A 327 -2.58 -30.90 3.46
CA LYS A 327 -2.98 -31.77 2.35
C LYS A 327 -2.06 -32.97 2.32
N LYS A 328 -2.59 -34.19 2.52
CA LYS A 328 -1.82 -35.41 2.35
C LYS A 328 -1.47 -35.56 0.89
N GLU A 329 -0.18 -35.78 0.57
CA GLU A 329 0.21 -36.21 -0.75
C GLU A 329 -0.56 -37.49 -1.10
N LYS A 330 -1.17 -37.55 -2.30
CA LYS A 330 -1.67 -38.83 -2.80
C LYS A 330 -0.44 -39.76 -2.88
N PRO A 331 -0.47 -40.97 -2.30
CA PRO A 331 0.58 -41.91 -2.58
C PRO A 331 0.67 -42.05 -4.10
N LEU A 332 1.87 -41.96 -4.66
CA LEU A 332 2.15 -42.26 -6.05
C LEU A 332 1.57 -43.64 -6.28
N GLY A 333 0.38 -43.71 -6.89
CA GLY A 333 -0.28 -44.95 -7.20
C GLY A 333 0.62 -45.77 -8.10
N ASN A 334 0.90 -47.00 -7.72
CA ASN A 334 1.39 -47.99 -8.63
C ASN A 334 0.46 -47.95 -9.84
N THR A 335 0.98 -47.54 -10.99
CA THR A 335 0.34 -47.75 -12.28
C THR A 335 0.27 -49.24 -12.48
N GLU A 336 -0.93 -49.85 -12.29
CA GLU A 336 -1.26 -51.12 -12.89
C GLU A 336 -1.63 -50.89 -14.39
#